data_3b9adf6ff63e5654b5777a8713731456
#
_entry.id   3b9adf6ff63e5654b5777a8713731456
#
_cell.length_a   1.000
_cell.length_b   1.000
_cell.length_c   1.000
_cell.angle_alpha   90.00
_cell.angle_beta   90.00
_cell.angle_gamma   90.00
#
_symmetry.space_group_name_H-M   'P 1'
#
loop_
_entity.id
_entity.type
_entity.pdbx_description
1 polymer ?
#
loop_
_entity_poly.entity_id
_entity_poly.type
_entity_poly.pdbx_seq_one_letter_code
_entity_poly.pdbx_strand_id
1 'polypeptide(L)'
;MKIKPFERSLLYSLISLGFLVRIYHRYNWRIWGSDSGEYLYLTRHLVQNGKLLTQDYIGWGRAYPDFQGMQILAGSLSLLTGMEYHQSLFWFIPLMSALAIPALFMIGKKLVGFLPAFFGCAFYSVTFAVVFANSHPMPGGLAEPLGFVFLYGWLKCLESGKYDSTWSIILIFALGGLLITHHFTLLLMMAAIVGILVVEIAAGNEKIAKPGIVGIGFLSVIISTYWLVYAGSFSKMLEQSAFDFLPESVSVTLVMALIPFVCIAILWLIKDKLVLPSFSENIDHASFLKRIIFAFFASLIVILLALWKGVPGTEIPVGLDAVPYLTVNLAWITLAAAPTFVLSKKYGWFIFGWM
;
A
#
# COMPACT_ATOMS: atom_id res chain seq x y z
N MET A 1 0.00 -2.52 23.51
CA MET A 1 -1.25 -3.32 23.47
C MET A 1 -0.87 -4.78 23.59
N LYS A 2 -1.36 -5.48 24.63
CA LYS A 2 -1.07 -6.92 24.82
C LYS A 2 -2.08 -7.76 24.04
N ILE A 3 -1.60 -8.79 23.33
CA ILE A 3 -2.45 -9.78 22.67
C ILE A 3 -2.69 -10.91 23.68
N LYS A 4 -3.95 -11.24 23.94
CA LYS A 4 -4.34 -12.34 24.85
C LYS A 4 -3.98 -13.71 24.22
N PRO A 5 -3.74 -14.78 24.99
CA PRO A 5 -3.39 -16.09 24.43
C PRO A 5 -4.40 -16.60 23.39
N PHE A 6 -5.69 -16.48 23.68
CA PHE A 6 -6.77 -16.85 22.76
C PHE A 6 -6.72 -16.06 21.43
N GLU A 7 -6.47 -14.74 21.51
CA GLU A 7 -6.33 -13.89 20.32
C GLU A 7 -5.13 -14.31 19.45
N ARG A 8 -4.04 -14.78 20.08
CA ARG A 8 -2.87 -15.30 19.34
C ARG A 8 -3.21 -16.58 18.57
N SER A 9 -3.92 -17.51 19.22
CA SER A 9 -4.34 -18.75 18.55
C SER A 9 -5.22 -18.45 17.32
N LEU A 10 -6.19 -17.56 17.47
CA LEU A 10 -7.02 -17.11 16.33
C LEU A 10 -6.21 -16.42 15.25
N LEU A 11 -5.24 -15.59 15.62
CA LEU A 11 -4.36 -14.92 14.66
C LEU A 11 -3.51 -15.92 13.88
N TYR A 12 -2.94 -16.93 14.55
CA TYR A 12 -2.20 -18.00 13.88
C TYR A 12 -3.09 -18.79 12.91
N SER A 13 -4.34 -19.07 13.32
CA SER A 13 -5.31 -19.73 12.42
C SER A 13 -5.60 -18.90 11.19
N LEU A 14 -5.72 -17.58 11.32
CA LEU A 14 -5.94 -16.67 10.17
C LEU A 14 -4.70 -16.60 9.26
N ILE A 15 -3.49 -16.57 9.80
CA ILE A 15 -2.25 -16.60 9.01
C ILE A 15 -2.18 -17.91 8.24
N SER A 16 -2.43 -19.04 8.92
CA SER A 16 -2.43 -20.37 8.29
C SER A 16 -3.48 -20.46 7.19
N LEU A 17 -4.70 -20.00 7.46
CA LEU A 17 -5.78 -19.95 6.45
C LEU A 17 -5.37 -19.09 5.25
N GLY A 18 -4.88 -17.89 5.50
CA GLY A 18 -4.44 -16.96 4.45
C GLY A 18 -3.31 -17.54 3.59
N PHE A 19 -2.36 -18.24 4.21
CA PHE A 19 -1.30 -18.95 3.48
C PHE A 19 -1.84 -20.13 2.67
N LEU A 20 -2.63 -21.00 3.28
CA LEU A 20 -3.18 -22.18 2.61
C LEU A 20 -4.07 -21.83 1.41
N VAL A 21 -4.91 -20.80 1.54
CA VAL A 21 -5.77 -20.36 0.42
C VAL A 21 -4.93 -19.84 -0.75
N ARG A 22 -3.84 -19.10 -0.47
CA ARG A 22 -2.92 -18.60 -1.51
C ARG A 22 -2.15 -19.73 -2.18
N ILE A 23 -1.65 -20.69 -1.40
CA ILE A 23 -0.96 -21.87 -1.94
C ILE A 23 -1.90 -22.74 -2.76
N TYR A 24 -3.14 -22.98 -2.29
CA TYR A 24 -4.15 -23.74 -3.02
C TYR A 24 -4.47 -23.08 -4.36
N HIS A 25 -4.69 -21.78 -4.37
CA HIS A 25 -4.94 -21.03 -5.59
C HIS A 25 -3.74 -21.14 -6.54
N ARG A 26 -2.52 -20.95 -6.03
CA ARG A 26 -1.26 -21.08 -6.78
C ARG A 26 -1.07 -22.47 -7.37
N TYR A 27 -1.36 -23.50 -6.62
CA TYR A 27 -1.22 -24.89 -7.04
C TYR A 27 -2.10 -25.21 -8.24
N ASN A 28 -3.34 -24.73 -8.25
CA ASN A 28 -4.29 -25.00 -9.32
C ASN A 28 -4.04 -24.14 -10.58
N TRP A 29 -3.58 -22.93 -10.44
CA TRP A 29 -3.44 -21.98 -11.57
C TRP A 29 -2.03 -21.83 -12.11
N ARG A 30 -1.03 -22.50 -11.53
CA ARG A 30 0.39 -22.42 -11.89
C ARG A 30 0.91 -20.98 -11.99
N ILE A 31 1.99 -20.73 -12.75
CA ILE A 31 2.51 -19.38 -12.99
C ILE A 31 1.62 -18.71 -14.03
N TRP A 32 1.00 -17.60 -13.67
CA TRP A 32 0.12 -16.86 -14.54
C TRP A 32 0.49 -15.37 -14.54
N GLY A 33 0.28 -14.70 -15.69
CA GLY A 33 0.59 -13.29 -15.88
C GLY A 33 1.94 -13.07 -16.58
N SER A 34 1.99 -12.09 -17.47
CA SER A 34 3.15 -11.69 -18.26
C SER A 34 4.35 -11.34 -17.39
N ASP A 35 4.11 -10.59 -16.30
CA ASP A 35 5.15 -10.11 -15.39
C ASP A 35 5.85 -11.23 -14.64
N SER A 36 5.16 -12.34 -14.40
CA SER A 36 5.74 -13.48 -13.69
C SER A 36 6.97 -14.07 -14.40
N GLY A 37 6.99 -14.04 -15.72
CA GLY A 37 8.14 -14.45 -16.52
C GLY A 37 9.36 -13.56 -16.28
N GLU A 38 9.14 -12.24 -16.24
CA GLU A 38 10.19 -11.25 -15.99
C GLU A 38 10.76 -11.39 -14.57
N TYR A 39 9.92 -11.57 -13.58
CA TYR A 39 10.36 -11.76 -12.20
C TYR A 39 11.13 -13.06 -12.02
N LEU A 40 10.71 -14.13 -12.69
CA LEU A 40 11.45 -15.40 -12.71
C LEU A 40 12.80 -15.23 -13.40
N TYR A 41 12.86 -14.52 -14.51
CA TYR A 41 14.09 -14.23 -15.23
C TYR A 41 15.10 -13.46 -14.37
N LEU A 42 14.67 -12.38 -13.73
CA LEU A 42 15.50 -11.58 -12.84
C LEU A 42 15.99 -12.39 -11.61
N THR A 43 15.12 -13.22 -11.03
CA THR A 43 15.51 -14.10 -9.91
C THR A 43 16.50 -15.16 -10.35
N ARG A 44 16.26 -15.79 -11.51
CA ARG A 44 17.21 -16.75 -12.13
C ARG A 44 18.57 -16.12 -12.36
N HIS A 45 18.60 -14.91 -12.94
CA HIS A 45 19.85 -14.21 -13.21
C HIS A 45 20.64 -13.97 -11.92
N LEU A 46 19.97 -13.52 -10.85
CA LEU A 46 20.60 -13.31 -9.54
C LEU A 46 21.19 -14.62 -8.99
N VAL A 47 20.42 -15.70 -9.00
CA VAL A 47 20.87 -17.00 -8.46
C VAL A 47 22.02 -17.59 -9.26
N GLN A 48 22.00 -17.48 -10.59
CA GLN A 48 23.03 -18.05 -11.46
C GLN A 48 24.31 -17.23 -11.54
N ASN A 49 24.20 -15.90 -11.49
CA ASN A 49 25.33 -14.99 -11.70
C ASN A 49 25.82 -14.30 -10.41
N GLY A 50 25.11 -14.45 -9.29
CA GLY A 50 25.44 -13.81 -8.01
C GLY A 50 25.32 -12.29 -8.02
N LYS A 51 24.69 -11.70 -9.04
CA LYS A 51 24.55 -10.25 -9.20
C LYS A 51 23.17 -9.86 -9.74
N LEU A 52 22.71 -8.67 -9.38
CA LEU A 52 21.48 -8.09 -9.91
C LEU A 52 21.67 -7.70 -11.38
N LEU A 53 20.62 -7.89 -12.17
CA LEU A 53 20.57 -7.40 -13.54
C LEU A 53 20.02 -5.98 -13.56
N THR A 54 20.81 -5.00 -13.97
CA THR A 54 20.43 -3.59 -13.94
C THR A 54 20.50 -2.91 -15.31
N GLN A 55 21.64 -2.99 -15.99
CA GLN A 55 21.88 -2.19 -17.20
C GLN A 55 21.54 -2.92 -18.51
N ASP A 56 21.67 -4.24 -18.55
CA ASP A 56 21.49 -5.05 -19.76
C ASP A 56 20.11 -5.72 -19.84
N TYR A 57 19.15 -5.20 -19.08
CA TYR A 57 17.80 -5.72 -19.09
C TYR A 57 17.03 -5.26 -20.33
N ILE A 58 16.57 -6.23 -21.13
CA ILE A 58 15.87 -6.01 -22.39
C ILE A 58 14.38 -6.44 -22.33
N GLY A 59 13.88 -6.82 -21.16
CA GLY A 59 12.50 -7.22 -20.96
C GLY A 59 11.53 -6.04 -21.15
N TRP A 60 10.24 -6.34 -21.27
CA TRP A 60 9.23 -5.32 -21.49
C TRP A 60 8.97 -4.43 -20.25
N GLY A 61 9.13 -4.97 -19.06
CA GLY A 61 8.99 -4.24 -17.79
C GLY A 61 10.24 -3.42 -17.45
N ARG A 62 10.55 -2.40 -18.23
CA ARG A 62 11.80 -1.62 -18.14
C ARG A 62 12.18 -1.12 -16.74
N ALA A 63 11.20 -0.88 -15.89
CA ALA A 63 11.42 -0.43 -14.51
C ALA A 63 11.67 -1.57 -13.50
N TYR A 64 11.46 -2.83 -13.85
CA TYR A 64 11.61 -3.95 -12.90
C TYR A 64 13.02 -4.10 -12.33
N PRO A 65 14.11 -3.83 -13.07
CA PRO A 65 15.46 -3.83 -12.50
C PRO A 65 15.68 -2.81 -11.39
N ASP A 66 14.88 -1.77 -11.32
CA ASP A 66 14.99 -0.74 -10.28
C ASP A 66 14.32 -1.20 -8.96
N PHE A 67 13.49 -2.28 -8.97
CA PHE A 67 12.69 -2.74 -7.85
C PHE A 67 12.85 -4.25 -7.59
N GLN A 68 14.08 -4.70 -7.36
CA GLN A 68 14.42 -6.12 -7.23
C GLN A 68 14.35 -6.67 -5.79
N GLY A 69 13.67 -6.01 -4.85
CA GLY A 69 13.58 -6.47 -3.46
C GLY A 69 12.99 -7.87 -3.32
N MET A 70 11.97 -8.20 -4.10
CA MET A 70 11.39 -9.54 -4.12
C MET A 70 12.39 -10.59 -4.63
N GLN A 71 13.10 -10.28 -5.71
CA GLN A 71 14.09 -11.17 -6.32
C GLN A 71 15.29 -11.38 -5.39
N ILE A 72 15.74 -10.33 -4.69
CA ILE A 72 16.80 -10.42 -3.69
C ILE A 72 16.41 -11.41 -2.60
N LEU A 73 15.23 -11.27 -2.01
CA LEU A 73 14.81 -12.14 -0.93
C LEU A 73 14.56 -13.58 -1.39
N ALA A 74 13.85 -13.77 -2.50
CA ALA A 74 13.58 -15.11 -3.04
C ALA A 74 14.86 -15.79 -3.58
N GLY A 75 15.74 -15.04 -4.22
CA GLY A 75 17.04 -15.53 -4.69
C GLY A 75 17.96 -15.89 -3.53
N SER A 76 18.01 -15.07 -2.48
CA SER A 76 18.75 -15.39 -1.26
C SER A 76 18.23 -16.66 -0.58
N LEU A 77 16.90 -16.84 -0.52
CA LEU A 77 16.30 -18.08 0.00
C LEU A 77 16.72 -19.29 -0.85
N SER A 78 16.68 -19.16 -2.17
CA SER A 78 17.14 -20.21 -3.08
C SER A 78 18.61 -20.60 -2.81
N LEU A 79 19.49 -19.60 -2.72
CA LEU A 79 20.92 -19.82 -2.49
C LEU A 79 21.21 -20.44 -1.09
N LEU A 80 20.48 -20.02 -0.07
CA LEU A 80 20.69 -20.51 1.29
C LEU A 80 20.13 -21.92 1.54
N THR A 81 19.04 -22.27 0.85
CA THR A 81 18.35 -23.56 1.07
C THR A 81 18.68 -24.61 0.03
N GLY A 82 19.28 -24.23 -1.11
CA GLY A 82 19.44 -25.09 -2.28
C GLY A 82 18.13 -25.33 -3.06
N MET A 83 17.05 -24.65 -2.69
CA MET A 83 15.76 -24.73 -3.40
C MET A 83 15.87 -24.07 -4.76
N GLU A 84 15.24 -24.63 -5.76
CA GLU A 84 15.16 -24.03 -7.10
C GLU A 84 14.52 -22.63 -7.03
N TYR A 85 15.04 -21.66 -7.77
CA TYR A 85 14.62 -20.25 -7.73
C TYR A 85 13.11 -20.06 -7.99
N HIS A 86 12.52 -20.86 -8.87
CA HIS A 86 11.08 -20.82 -9.13
C HIS A 86 10.25 -21.35 -7.95
N GLN A 87 10.78 -22.37 -7.23
CA GLN A 87 10.13 -22.88 -6.03
C GLN A 87 10.24 -21.89 -4.86
N SER A 88 11.38 -21.20 -4.74
CA SER A 88 11.55 -20.17 -3.70
C SER A 88 10.51 -19.07 -3.87
N LEU A 89 10.28 -18.57 -5.07
CA LEU A 89 9.20 -17.61 -5.37
C LEU A 89 7.81 -18.19 -5.11
N PHE A 90 7.61 -19.47 -5.48
CA PHE A 90 6.33 -20.17 -5.33
C PHE A 90 5.87 -20.24 -3.87
N TRP A 91 6.77 -20.53 -2.94
CA TRP A 91 6.43 -20.65 -1.51
C TRP A 91 6.56 -19.34 -0.77
N PHE A 92 7.57 -18.55 -1.12
CA PHE A 92 7.94 -17.35 -0.39
C PHE A 92 6.89 -16.24 -0.50
N ILE A 93 6.38 -15.96 -1.70
CA ILE A 93 5.43 -14.84 -1.88
C ILE A 93 4.11 -15.08 -1.16
N PRO A 94 3.42 -16.23 -1.30
CA PRO A 94 2.22 -16.53 -0.51
C PRO A 94 2.45 -16.48 1.01
N LEU A 95 3.62 -16.95 1.48
CA LEU A 95 3.97 -16.88 2.89
C LEU A 95 4.12 -15.44 3.36
N MET A 96 4.92 -14.65 2.65
CA MET A 96 5.16 -13.24 3.01
C MET A 96 3.87 -12.43 2.96
N SER A 97 3.02 -12.63 1.95
CA SER A 97 1.75 -11.92 1.88
C SER A 97 0.77 -12.31 3.02
N ALA A 98 0.80 -13.56 3.48
CA ALA A 98 0.02 -13.97 4.65
C ALA A 98 0.49 -13.27 5.94
N LEU A 99 1.76 -12.89 6.02
CA LEU A 99 2.30 -12.09 7.14
C LEU A 99 1.81 -10.63 7.16
N ALA A 100 1.06 -10.19 6.15
CA ALA A 100 0.31 -8.93 6.22
C ALA A 100 -0.80 -8.98 7.28
N ILE A 101 -1.37 -10.16 7.54
CA ILE A 101 -2.50 -10.37 8.47
C ILE A 101 -2.18 -9.90 9.90
N PRO A 102 -1.03 -10.24 10.53
CA PRO A 102 -0.68 -9.73 11.84
C PRO A 102 -0.64 -8.20 11.93
N ALA A 103 -0.04 -7.55 10.95
CA ALA A 103 0.07 -6.10 10.95
C ALA A 103 -1.30 -5.44 10.76
N LEU A 104 -2.09 -5.94 9.81
CA LEU A 104 -3.47 -5.50 9.58
C LEU A 104 -4.35 -5.72 10.83
N PHE A 105 -4.22 -6.88 11.50
CA PHE A 105 -4.92 -7.16 12.74
C PHE A 105 -4.54 -6.18 13.86
N MET A 106 -3.25 -5.86 14.01
CA MET A 106 -2.78 -4.92 15.02
C MET A 106 -3.30 -3.49 14.77
N ILE A 107 -3.33 -3.06 13.51
CA ILE A 107 -3.94 -1.80 13.10
C ILE A 107 -5.44 -1.83 13.42
N GLY A 108 -6.15 -2.82 12.90
CA GLY A 108 -7.60 -2.95 13.08
C GLY A 108 -7.99 -3.05 14.56
N LYS A 109 -7.32 -3.91 15.34
CA LYS A 109 -7.57 -4.05 16.79
C LYS A 109 -7.40 -2.74 17.53
N LYS A 110 -6.43 -1.91 17.12
CA LYS A 110 -6.18 -0.62 17.71
C LYS A 110 -7.27 0.39 17.38
N LEU A 111 -7.74 0.39 16.14
CA LEU A 111 -8.69 1.37 15.62
C LEU A 111 -10.14 1.03 16.00
N VAL A 112 -10.52 -0.23 15.87
CA VAL A 112 -11.93 -0.69 15.92
C VAL A 112 -12.19 -1.80 16.94
N GLY A 113 -11.16 -2.25 17.64
CA GLY A 113 -11.26 -3.34 18.61
C GLY A 113 -11.05 -4.73 18.02
N PHE A 114 -11.11 -5.75 18.89
CA PHE A 114 -10.75 -7.13 18.54
C PHE A 114 -11.66 -7.74 17.48
N LEU A 115 -12.97 -7.71 17.72
CA LEU A 115 -13.93 -8.48 16.91
C LEU A 115 -14.01 -7.98 15.45
N PRO A 116 -14.17 -6.69 15.19
CA PRO A 116 -14.13 -6.16 13.82
C PRO A 116 -12.79 -6.41 13.14
N ALA A 117 -11.68 -6.27 13.87
CA ALA A 117 -10.35 -6.54 13.31
C ALA A 117 -10.18 -8.01 12.92
N PHE A 118 -10.68 -8.94 13.74
CA PHE A 118 -10.66 -10.36 13.45
C PHE A 118 -11.43 -10.70 12.17
N PHE A 119 -12.68 -10.23 12.06
CA PHE A 119 -13.50 -10.46 10.87
C PHE A 119 -12.92 -9.77 9.62
N GLY A 120 -12.39 -8.55 9.75
CA GLY A 120 -11.69 -7.87 8.67
C GLY A 120 -10.50 -8.66 8.16
N CYS A 121 -9.68 -9.23 9.05
CA CYS A 121 -8.55 -10.08 8.69
C CYS A 121 -9.00 -11.43 8.11
N ALA A 122 -10.06 -12.04 8.65
CA ALA A 122 -10.62 -13.26 8.08
C ALA A 122 -11.10 -13.03 6.64
N PHE A 123 -11.81 -11.93 6.43
CA PHE A 123 -12.25 -11.51 5.10
C PHE A 123 -11.08 -11.25 4.14
N TYR A 124 -10.08 -10.45 4.56
CA TYR A 124 -8.85 -10.21 3.80
C TYR A 124 -8.15 -11.52 3.41
N SER A 125 -8.15 -12.52 4.31
CA SER A 125 -7.48 -13.82 4.08
C SER A 125 -8.08 -14.61 2.92
N VAL A 126 -9.38 -14.43 2.61
CA VAL A 126 -10.13 -15.21 1.62
C VAL A 126 -10.67 -14.37 0.45
N THR A 127 -10.54 -13.06 0.48
CA THR A 127 -11.02 -12.19 -0.61
C THR A 127 -10.28 -12.52 -1.90
N PHE A 128 -11.03 -12.86 -2.94
CA PHE A 128 -10.48 -13.35 -4.21
C PHE A 128 -9.42 -12.40 -4.81
N ALA A 129 -9.70 -11.10 -4.89
CA ALA A 129 -8.76 -10.14 -5.46
C ALA A 129 -7.41 -10.14 -4.72
N VAL A 130 -7.42 -10.17 -3.38
CA VAL A 130 -6.23 -10.22 -2.54
C VAL A 130 -5.51 -11.56 -2.69
N VAL A 131 -6.26 -12.67 -2.64
CA VAL A 131 -5.70 -14.02 -2.80
C VAL A 131 -5.08 -14.17 -4.17
N PHE A 132 -5.77 -13.75 -5.23
CA PHE A 132 -5.28 -13.82 -6.60
C PHE A 132 -3.97 -13.04 -6.77
N ALA A 133 -3.96 -11.74 -6.42
CA ALA A 133 -2.78 -10.89 -6.54
C ALA A 133 -1.57 -11.44 -5.74
N ASN A 134 -1.84 -11.95 -4.53
CA ASN A 134 -0.80 -12.40 -3.60
C ASN A 134 -0.43 -13.88 -3.71
N SER A 135 -1.07 -14.62 -4.61
CA SER A 135 -0.69 -16.01 -4.93
C SER A 135 0.37 -16.09 -6.03
N HIS A 136 0.55 -15.03 -6.78
CA HIS A 136 1.53 -14.97 -7.88
C HIS A 136 2.83 -14.33 -7.42
N PRO A 137 3.96 -14.59 -8.11
CA PRO A 137 5.24 -13.96 -7.80
C PRO A 137 5.23 -12.49 -8.22
N MET A 138 4.44 -11.69 -7.52
CA MET A 138 4.34 -10.25 -7.73
C MET A 138 4.99 -9.49 -6.57
N PRO A 139 5.72 -8.41 -6.83
CA PRO A 139 6.37 -7.61 -5.79
C PRO A 139 5.38 -7.06 -4.76
N GLY A 140 4.11 -6.84 -5.16
CA GLY A 140 3.03 -6.42 -4.28
C GLY A 140 2.81 -7.36 -3.08
N GLY A 141 2.94 -8.69 -3.30
CA GLY A 141 2.77 -9.69 -2.24
C GLY A 141 3.81 -9.59 -1.10
N LEU A 142 5.01 -9.05 -1.40
CA LEU A 142 6.01 -8.72 -0.39
C LEU A 142 5.85 -7.29 0.13
N ALA A 143 5.53 -6.34 -0.74
CA ALA A 143 5.42 -4.93 -0.38
C ALA A 143 4.24 -4.66 0.55
N GLU A 144 3.13 -5.36 0.41
CA GLU A 144 1.93 -5.18 1.22
C GLU A 144 2.16 -5.42 2.73
N PRO A 145 2.76 -6.54 3.19
CA PRO A 145 3.10 -6.70 4.60
C PRO A 145 4.07 -5.63 5.12
N LEU A 146 5.05 -5.23 4.31
CA LEU A 146 5.96 -4.13 4.66
C LEU A 146 5.21 -2.81 4.81
N GLY A 147 4.25 -2.53 3.92
CA GLY A 147 3.38 -1.36 3.99
C GLY A 147 2.54 -1.33 5.27
N PHE A 148 1.91 -2.42 5.65
CA PHE A 148 1.15 -2.49 6.90
C PHE A 148 2.03 -2.39 8.15
N VAL A 149 3.23 -2.98 8.14
CA VAL A 149 4.20 -2.82 9.24
C VAL A 149 4.64 -1.36 9.34
N PHE A 150 4.93 -0.72 8.21
CA PHE A 150 5.26 0.70 8.15
C PHE A 150 4.12 1.57 8.69
N LEU A 151 2.91 1.36 8.24
CA LEU A 151 1.72 2.11 8.69
C LEU A 151 1.49 1.93 10.20
N TYR A 152 1.62 0.71 10.72
CA TYR A 152 1.48 0.47 12.15
C TYR A 152 2.57 1.17 12.98
N GLY A 153 3.82 1.10 12.53
CA GLY A 153 4.94 1.81 13.17
C GLY A 153 4.75 3.33 13.14
N TRP A 154 4.31 3.86 12.01
CA TRP A 154 3.95 5.27 11.85
C TRP A 154 2.89 5.72 12.84
N LEU A 155 1.79 4.97 12.95
CA LEU A 155 0.75 5.19 13.95
C LEU A 155 1.30 5.25 15.38
N LYS A 156 2.24 4.35 15.69
CA LYS A 156 2.87 4.30 17.01
C LYS A 156 3.70 5.54 17.30
N CYS A 157 4.44 6.02 16.32
CA CYS A 157 5.22 7.26 16.44
C CYS A 157 4.30 8.49 16.61
N LEU A 158 3.25 8.58 15.80
CA LEU A 158 2.30 9.70 15.90
C LEU A 158 1.61 9.76 17.27
N GLU A 159 1.20 8.62 17.83
CA GLU A 159 0.54 8.58 19.16
C GLU A 159 1.47 8.93 20.31
N SER A 160 2.74 8.54 20.22
CA SER A 160 3.72 8.84 21.27
C SER A 160 4.14 10.31 21.26
N GLY A 161 3.85 11.02 20.16
CA GLY A 161 4.31 12.40 19.93
C GLY A 161 5.83 12.52 19.78
N LYS A 162 6.54 11.39 19.69
CA LYS A 162 7.99 11.31 19.50
C LYS A 162 8.35 10.05 18.72
N TYR A 163 9.48 10.09 18.06
CA TYR A 163 10.03 8.92 17.37
C TYR A 163 10.79 8.06 18.39
N ASP A 164 10.17 6.97 18.84
CA ASP A 164 10.82 5.94 19.63
C ASP A 164 11.85 5.19 18.78
N SER A 165 13.02 4.90 19.33
CA SER A 165 14.12 4.26 18.60
C SER A 165 13.73 2.92 17.98
N THR A 166 12.96 2.11 18.70
CA THR A 166 12.50 0.81 18.21
C THR A 166 11.58 0.95 16.99
N TRP A 167 10.61 1.85 17.08
CA TRP A 167 9.70 2.08 15.95
C TRP A 167 10.38 2.77 14.79
N SER A 168 11.33 3.68 15.05
CA SER A 168 12.13 4.32 14.01
C SER A 168 12.96 3.29 13.21
N ILE A 169 13.57 2.32 13.87
CA ILE A 169 14.30 1.24 13.20
C ILE A 169 13.35 0.41 12.33
N ILE A 170 12.20 0.01 12.88
CA ILE A 170 11.21 -0.76 12.12
C ILE A 170 10.72 0.02 10.89
N LEU A 171 10.47 1.33 11.05
CA LEU A 171 10.06 2.20 9.94
C LEU A 171 11.12 2.30 8.85
N ILE A 172 12.41 2.44 9.23
CA ILE A 172 13.52 2.50 8.27
C ILE A 172 13.64 1.20 7.48
N PHE A 173 13.59 0.04 8.15
CA PHE A 173 13.66 -1.25 7.45
C PHE A 173 12.42 -1.50 6.55
N ALA A 174 11.22 -1.18 7.04
CA ALA A 174 10.01 -1.34 6.25
C ALA A 174 10.01 -0.39 5.03
N LEU A 175 10.43 0.86 5.20
CA LEU A 175 10.58 1.81 4.11
C LEU A 175 11.64 1.37 3.10
N GLY A 176 12.82 0.97 3.56
CA GLY A 176 13.87 0.47 2.70
C GLY A 176 13.42 -0.74 1.87
N GLY A 177 12.73 -1.69 2.53
CA GLY A 177 12.11 -2.82 1.84
C GLY A 177 11.07 -2.40 0.80
N LEU A 178 10.21 -1.44 1.11
CA LEU A 178 9.21 -0.90 0.17
C LEU A 178 9.86 -0.22 -1.02
N LEU A 179 10.86 0.62 -0.78
CA LEU A 179 11.58 1.37 -1.82
C LEU A 179 12.15 0.45 -2.90
N ILE A 180 12.80 -0.63 -2.48
CA ILE A 180 13.44 -1.56 -3.42
C ILE A 180 12.51 -2.64 -3.96
N THR A 181 11.27 -2.74 -3.43
CA THR A 181 10.36 -3.85 -3.81
C THR A 181 9.28 -3.39 -4.78
N HIS A 182 8.54 -2.30 -4.49
CA HIS A 182 7.37 -1.98 -5.29
C HIS A 182 6.97 -0.50 -5.18
N HIS A 183 7.23 0.25 -6.23
CA HIS A 183 6.93 1.68 -6.32
C HIS A 183 5.45 2.01 -6.13
N PHE A 184 4.55 1.18 -6.68
CA PHE A 184 3.11 1.45 -6.62
C PHE A 184 2.56 1.29 -5.18
N THR A 185 2.95 0.23 -4.46
CA THR A 185 2.59 0.09 -3.04
C THR A 185 3.12 1.24 -2.20
N LEU A 186 4.34 1.70 -2.49
CA LEU A 186 4.93 2.85 -1.83
C LEU A 186 4.13 4.14 -2.06
N LEU A 187 3.69 4.39 -3.30
CA LEU A 187 2.80 5.52 -3.65
C LEU A 187 1.47 5.46 -2.90
N LEU A 188 0.83 4.29 -2.87
CA LEU A 188 -0.42 4.10 -2.13
C LEU A 188 -0.24 4.35 -0.62
N MET A 189 0.87 3.88 -0.05
CA MET A 189 1.20 4.14 1.36
C MET A 189 1.42 5.63 1.64
N MET A 190 2.12 6.33 0.75
CA MET A 190 2.31 7.79 0.85
C MET A 190 0.97 8.52 0.76
N ALA A 191 0.11 8.14 -0.19
CA ALA A 191 -1.22 8.72 -0.33
C ALA A 191 -2.06 8.52 0.94
N ALA A 192 -2.03 7.31 1.52
CA ALA A 192 -2.73 7.02 2.77
C ALA A 192 -2.22 7.87 3.94
N ILE A 193 -0.89 8.02 4.08
CA ILE A 193 -0.29 8.85 5.13
C ILE A 193 -0.63 10.32 4.95
N VAL A 194 -0.57 10.83 3.72
CA VAL A 194 -0.99 12.21 3.42
C VAL A 194 -2.46 12.39 3.75
N GLY A 195 -3.34 11.47 3.33
CA GLY A 195 -4.76 11.51 3.65
C GLY A 195 -5.04 11.56 5.15
N ILE A 196 -4.35 10.73 5.95
CA ILE A 196 -4.43 10.75 7.41
C ILE A 196 -4.03 12.12 7.96
N LEU A 197 -2.91 12.68 7.52
CA LEU A 197 -2.45 13.98 8.00
C LEU A 197 -3.35 15.13 7.60
N VAL A 198 -3.89 15.09 6.38
CA VAL A 198 -4.92 16.05 5.92
C VAL A 198 -6.05 16.12 6.94
N VAL A 199 -6.57 14.95 7.32
CA VAL A 199 -7.69 14.83 8.21
C VAL A 199 -7.32 15.28 9.65
N GLU A 200 -6.14 14.91 10.14
CA GLU A 200 -5.66 15.32 11.47
C GLU A 200 -5.41 16.84 11.56
N ILE A 201 -4.87 17.44 10.48
CA ILE A 201 -4.71 18.91 10.38
C ILE A 201 -6.07 19.58 10.41
N ALA A 202 -7.02 19.11 9.60
CA ALA A 202 -8.36 19.68 9.53
C ALA A 202 -9.16 19.47 10.81
N ALA A 203 -8.87 18.41 11.58
CA ALA A 203 -9.42 18.18 12.91
C ALA A 203 -8.75 19.04 14.01
N GLY A 204 -7.75 19.85 13.69
CA GLY A 204 -7.02 20.67 14.66
C GLY A 204 -6.10 19.90 15.60
N ASN A 205 -5.76 18.66 15.25
CA ASN A 205 -4.90 17.80 16.09
C ASN A 205 -3.40 18.11 15.88
N GLU A 206 -2.95 19.26 16.39
CA GLU A 206 -1.56 19.71 16.23
C GLU A 206 -0.51 18.73 16.78
N LYS A 207 -0.85 17.95 17.80
CA LYS A 207 0.06 16.97 18.41
C LYS A 207 0.45 15.86 17.43
N ILE A 208 -0.45 15.51 16.51
CA ILE A 208 -0.24 14.51 15.45
C ILE A 208 0.25 15.19 14.17
N ALA A 209 -0.35 16.34 13.83
CA ALA A 209 -0.07 17.03 12.57
C ALA A 209 1.40 17.46 12.43
N LYS A 210 1.99 18.10 13.45
CA LYS A 210 3.37 18.60 13.40
C LYS A 210 4.40 17.48 13.16
N PRO A 211 4.48 16.42 14.00
CA PRO A 211 5.42 15.32 13.73
C PRO A 211 5.11 14.59 12.41
N GLY A 212 3.83 14.48 12.06
CA GLY A 212 3.42 13.88 10.80
C GLY A 212 3.94 14.62 9.57
N ILE A 213 3.85 15.95 9.55
CA ILE A 213 4.38 16.79 8.45
C ILE A 213 5.90 16.61 8.32
N VAL A 214 6.63 16.66 9.43
CA VAL A 214 8.09 16.45 9.42
C VAL A 214 8.42 15.06 8.87
N GLY A 215 7.68 14.04 9.32
CA GLY A 215 7.88 12.69 8.83
C GLY A 215 7.59 12.52 7.33
N ILE A 216 6.51 13.10 6.80
CA ILE A 216 6.25 13.08 5.35
C ILE A 216 7.35 13.82 4.59
N GLY A 217 7.79 14.96 5.08
CA GLY A 217 8.92 15.68 4.49
C GLY A 217 10.13 14.77 4.34
N PHE A 218 10.51 14.09 5.41
CA PHE A 218 11.63 13.15 5.40
C PHE A 218 11.42 11.98 4.44
N LEU A 219 10.22 11.36 4.45
CA LEU A 219 9.85 10.27 3.52
C LEU A 219 9.92 10.73 2.07
N SER A 220 9.37 11.90 1.75
CA SER A 220 9.39 12.44 0.39
C SER A 220 10.81 12.66 -0.11
N VAL A 221 11.71 13.15 0.73
CA VAL A 221 13.13 13.31 0.37
C VAL A 221 13.77 11.96 0.07
N ILE A 222 13.57 10.95 0.92
CA ILE A 222 14.14 9.61 0.70
C ILE A 222 13.62 8.99 -0.60
N ILE A 223 12.30 9.02 -0.80
CA ILE A 223 11.66 8.43 -1.98
C ILE A 223 12.12 9.13 -3.25
N SER A 224 12.13 10.45 -3.25
CA SER A 224 12.58 11.24 -4.39
C SER A 224 14.06 10.99 -4.71
N THR A 225 14.91 10.92 -3.69
CA THR A 225 16.32 10.60 -3.87
C THR A 225 16.49 9.22 -4.50
N TYR A 226 15.75 8.22 -4.02
CA TYR A 226 15.80 6.88 -4.60
C TYR A 226 15.35 6.88 -6.06
N TRP A 227 14.24 7.51 -6.38
CA TRP A 227 13.72 7.53 -7.76
C TRP A 227 14.60 8.34 -8.72
N LEU A 228 15.10 9.48 -8.30
CA LEU A 228 15.93 10.33 -9.15
C LEU A 228 17.36 9.80 -9.34
N VAL A 229 17.92 9.15 -8.32
CA VAL A 229 19.33 8.74 -8.33
C VAL A 229 19.51 7.28 -8.71
N TYR A 230 18.65 6.38 -8.21
CA TYR A 230 18.83 4.94 -8.35
C TYR A 230 17.83 4.28 -9.31
N ALA A 231 16.57 4.72 -9.32
CA ALA A 231 15.52 4.16 -10.16
C ALA A 231 15.41 4.90 -11.50
N GLY A 232 16.50 4.97 -12.24
CA GLY A 232 16.58 5.76 -13.47
C GLY A 232 15.70 5.28 -14.60
N SER A 233 15.45 3.96 -14.70
CA SER A 233 14.53 3.40 -15.70
C SER A 233 13.08 3.74 -15.36
N PHE A 234 12.73 3.71 -14.08
CA PHE A 234 11.41 4.11 -13.59
C PHE A 234 11.16 5.61 -13.82
N SER A 235 12.14 6.46 -13.52
CA SER A 235 12.04 7.90 -13.77
C SER A 235 11.81 8.21 -15.24
N LYS A 236 12.56 7.57 -16.15
CA LYS A 236 12.36 7.71 -17.61
C LYS A 236 10.99 7.21 -18.05
N MET A 237 10.51 6.10 -17.49
CA MET A 237 9.17 5.59 -17.78
C MET A 237 8.10 6.58 -17.34
N LEU A 238 8.23 7.19 -16.16
CA LEU A 238 7.31 8.24 -15.70
C LEU A 238 7.33 9.46 -16.62
N GLU A 239 8.49 9.89 -17.06
CA GLU A 239 8.63 11.03 -17.97
C GLU A 239 7.99 10.75 -19.34
N GLN A 240 8.09 9.51 -19.82
CA GLN A 240 7.51 9.11 -21.12
C GLN A 240 5.99 8.86 -21.08
N SER A 241 5.48 8.40 -19.93
CA SER A 241 4.08 7.94 -19.83
C SER A 241 3.13 8.97 -19.23
N ALA A 242 3.65 10.02 -18.59
CA ALA A 242 2.82 10.62 -17.59
C ALA A 242 2.01 11.83 -18.04
N PHE A 243 2.45 12.71 -18.82
CA PHE A 243 1.68 13.97 -18.92
C PHE A 243 2.03 14.77 -20.17
N ASP A 244 1.35 14.51 -21.26
CA ASP A 244 1.39 15.35 -22.48
C ASP A 244 1.11 16.84 -22.25
N PHE A 245 0.64 17.19 -21.04
CA PHE A 245 0.34 18.57 -20.66
C PHE A 245 1.50 19.26 -19.90
N LEU A 246 2.54 18.55 -19.48
CA LEU A 246 3.71 19.15 -18.85
C LEU A 246 4.74 19.52 -19.92
N PRO A 247 5.38 20.70 -19.82
CA PRO A 247 6.51 21.03 -20.68
C PRO A 247 7.63 19.99 -20.53
N GLU A 248 8.30 19.62 -21.63
CA GLU A 248 9.41 18.66 -21.63
C GLU A 248 10.55 19.03 -20.66
N SER A 249 10.64 20.31 -20.31
CA SER A 249 11.63 20.82 -19.35
C SER A 249 11.30 20.49 -17.88
N VAL A 250 10.09 19.98 -17.59
CA VAL A 250 9.64 19.71 -16.23
C VAL A 250 9.76 18.23 -15.92
N SER A 251 10.63 17.86 -15.00
CA SER A 251 10.74 16.48 -14.53
C SER A 251 9.47 16.05 -13.80
N VAL A 252 8.76 15.06 -14.38
CA VAL A 252 7.56 14.47 -13.77
C VAL A 252 7.86 13.86 -12.42
N THR A 253 9.03 13.20 -12.30
CA THR A 253 9.48 12.60 -11.04
C THR A 253 9.62 13.64 -9.95
N LEU A 254 10.19 14.82 -10.29
CA LEU A 254 10.30 15.94 -9.36
C LEU A 254 8.93 16.50 -8.97
N VAL A 255 8.02 16.65 -9.93
CA VAL A 255 6.64 17.07 -9.65
C VAL A 255 5.95 16.13 -8.70
N MET A 256 6.00 14.82 -8.96
CA MET A 256 5.42 13.80 -8.06
C MET A 256 6.04 13.83 -6.68
N ALA A 257 7.34 14.07 -6.58
CA ALA A 257 8.05 14.22 -5.31
C ALA A 257 7.58 15.44 -4.51
N LEU A 258 7.21 16.53 -5.19
CA LEU A 258 6.79 17.78 -4.56
C LEU A 258 5.29 17.80 -4.21
N ILE A 259 4.45 17.01 -4.87
CA ILE A 259 2.99 16.97 -4.63
C ILE A 259 2.64 16.83 -3.13
N PRO A 260 3.22 15.90 -2.34
CA PRO A 260 2.90 15.78 -0.92
C PRO A 260 3.17 17.05 -0.12
N PHE A 261 4.28 17.74 -0.43
CA PHE A 261 4.64 18.99 0.24
C PHE A 261 3.67 20.11 -0.10
N VAL A 262 3.30 20.24 -1.38
CA VAL A 262 2.34 21.25 -1.85
C VAL A 262 0.97 21.01 -1.21
N CYS A 263 0.50 19.76 -1.19
CA CYS A 263 -0.77 19.41 -0.55
C CYS A 263 -0.77 19.77 0.94
N ILE A 264 0.30 19.41 1.67
CA ILE A 264 0.43 19.73 3.08
C ILE A 264 0.50 21.24 3.32
N ALA A 265 1.27 21.96 2.51
CA ALA A 265 1.38 23.43 2.62
C ALA A 265 0.01 24.10 2.40
N ILE A 266 -0.72 23.70 1.36
CA ILE A 266 -2.07 24.20 1.10
C ILE A 266 -2.98 23.93 2.29
N LEU A 267 -2.99 22.70 2.79
CA LEU A 267 -3.82 22.32 3.93
C LEU A 267 -3.47 23.09 5.18
N TRP A 268 -2.19 23.30 5.44
CA TRP A 268 -1.75 24.12 6.59
C TRP A 268 -2.22 25.57 6.46
N LEU A 269 -2.21 26.14 5.26
CA LEU A 269 -2.70 27.49 5.00
C LEU A 269 -4.22 27.65 5.15
N ILE A 270 -4.98 26.60 4.83
CA ILE A 270 -6.45 26.64 4.87
C ILE A 270 -7.04 25.96 6.12
N LYS A 271 -6.21 25.43 7.02
CA LYS A 271 -6.65 24.65 8.21
C LYS A 271 -7.73 25.37 9.04
N ASP A 272 -7.57 26.69 9.25
CA ASP A 272 -8.48 27.49 10.06
C ASP A 272 -9.84 27.76 9.36
N LYS A 273 -9.89 27.51 8.04
CA LYS A 273 -11.11 27.61 7.21
C LYS A 273 -11.81 26.25 7.01
N LEU A 274 -11.10 25.16 7.30
CA LEU A 274 -11.63 23.81 7.21
C LEU A 274 -12.39 23.49 8.50
N VAL A 275 -13.71 23.66 8.46
CA VAL A 275 -14.57 23.19 9.53
C VAL A 275 -15.00 21.77 9.22
N LEU A 276 -14.33 20.79 9.80
CA LEU A 276 -14.80 19.41 9.72
C LEU A 276 -16.00 19.23 10.63
N PRO A 277 -17.07 18.55 10.17
CA PRO A 277 -18.21 18.24 11.01
C PRO A 277 -17.74 17.37 12.20
N SER A 278 -18.14 17.75 13.42
CA SER A 278 -17.86 16.92 14.59
C SER A 278 -18.51 15.55 14.41
N PHE A 279 -17.78 14.48 14.75
CA PHE A 279 -18.39 13.16 14.87
C PHE A 279 -19.33 13.20 16.07
N SER A 280 -20.62 13.39 15.80
CA SER A 280 -21.67 13.37 16.83
C SER A 280 -21.88 11.94 17.34
N GLU A 281 -22.20 11.80 18.62
CA GLU A 281 -22.55 10.50 19.21
C GLU A 281 -23.82 9.91 18.60
N ASN A 282 -24.73 10.79 18.19
CA ASN A 282 -25.99 10.44 17.55
C ASN A 282 -25.90 10.76 16.05
N ILE A 283 -25.39 9.81 15.27
CA ILE A 283 -25.49 9.89 13.82
C ILE A 283 -26.93 9.54 13.48
N ASP A 284 -27.72 10.50 13.04
CA ASP A 284 -29.03 10.22 12.48
C ASP A 284 -28.88 9.42 11.16
N HIS A 285 -29.89 8.63 10.81
CA HIS A 285 -29.88 7.83 9.61
C HIS A 285 -29.70 8.67 8.33
N ALA A 286 -30.17 9.90 8.31
CA ALA A 286 -30.03 10.79 7.16
C ALA A 286 -28.59 11.29 6.99
N SER A 287 -27.88 11.62 8.06
CA SER A 287 -26.47 11.99 8.04
C SER A 287 -25.58 10.81 7.64
N PHE A 288 -25.90 9.60 8.14
CA PHE A 288 -25.22 8.36 7.73
C PHE A 288 -25.38 8.10 6.23
N LEU A 289 -26.61 8.17 5.73
CA LEU A 289 -26.88 7.95 4.30
C LEU A 289 -26.19 8.99 3.42
N LYS A 290 -26.19 10.28 3.79
CA LYS A 290 -25.47 11.34 3.05
C LYS A 290 -23.97 11.03 2.94
N ARG A 291 -23.35 10.52 3.99
CA ARG A 291 -21.91 10.19 4.00
C ARG A 291 -21.60 9.00 3.10
N ILE A 292 -22.44 7.96 3.12
CA ILE A 292 -22.33 6.81 2.20
C ILE A 292 -22.48 7.28 0.75
N ILE A 293 -23.47 8.11 0.45
CA ILE A 293 -23.68 8.66 -0.88
C ILE A 293 -22.46 9.49 -1.31
N PHE A 294 -21.92 10.33 -0.44
CA PHE A 294 -20.72 11.10 -0.72
C PHE A 294 -19.51 10.18 -1.02
N ALA A 295 -19.25 9.16 -0.18
CA ALA A 295 -18.16 8.20 -0.41
C ALA A 295 -18.33 7.45 -1.74
N PHE A 296 -19.57 7.07 -2.08
CA PHE A 296 -19.89 6.42 -3.35
C PHE A 296 -19.56 7.32 -4.54
N PHE A 297 -20.03 8.59 -4.53
CA PHE A 297 -19.76 9.51 -5.64
C PHE A 297 -18.29 9.89 -5.74
N ALA A 298 -17.59 10.09 -4.62
CA ALA A 298 -16.15 10.34 -4.62
C ALA A 298 -15.38 9.18 -5.24
N SER A 299 -15.69 7.94 -4.87
CA SER A 299 -15.08 6.74 -5.45
C SER A 299 -15.43 6.57 -6.93
N LEU A 300 -16.67 6.88 -7.31
CA LEU A 300 -17.11 6.84 -8.71
C LEU A 300 -16.34 7.85 -9.57
N ILE A 301 -16.10 9.06 -9.07
CA ILE A 301 -15.30 10.07 -9.76
C ILE A 301 -13.87 9.56 -10.00
N VAL A 302 -13.23 8.97 -8.97
CA VAL A 302 -11.88 8.40 -9.12
C VAL A 302 -11.85 7.29 -10.17
N ILE A 303 -12.86 6.42 -10.18
CA ILE A 303 -12.99 5.36 -11.20
C ILE A 303 -13.18 5.94 -12.59
N LEU A 304 -14.05 6.93 -12.74
CA LEU A 304 -14.30 7.58 -14.05
C LEU A 304 -13.04 8.30 -14.56
N LEU A 305 -12.27 8.93 -13.67
CA LEU A 305 -10.99 9.54 -14.03
C LEU A 305 -9.96 8.47 -14.47
N ALA A 306 -9.89 7.34 -13.78
CA ALA A 306 -9.04 6.22 -14.16
C ALA A 306 -9.45 5.61 -15.51
N LEU A 307 -10.75 5.49 -15.78
CA LEU A 307 -11.27 5.03 -17.07
C LEU A 307 -10.97 6.01 -18.21
N TRP A 308 -11.01 7.32 -17.91
CA TRP A 308 -10.80 8.35 -18.92
C TRP A 308 -9.33 8.56 -19.27
N LYS A 309 -8.45 8.55 -18.28
CA LYS A 309 -7.02 8.86 -18.44
C LYS A 309 -6.11 7.64 -18.38
N GLY A 310 -6.66 6.45 -18.11
CA GLY A 310 -5.87 5.28 -17.74
C GLY A 310 -5.33 5.36 -16.31
N VAL A 311 -4.69 4.29 -15.88
CA VAL A 311 -3.98 4.27 -14.60
C VAL A 311 -2.53 4.69 -14.86
N PRO A 312 -2.03 5.77 -14.23
CA PRO A 312 -0.64 6.19 -14.40
C PRO A 312 0.35 5.04 -14.18
N GLY A 313 1.26 4.85 -15.11
CA GLY A 313 2.26 3.77 -15.05
C GLY A 313 1.78 2.43 -15.60
N THR A 314 0.59 2.37 -16.23
CA THR A 314 0.15 1.22 -17.00
C THR A 314 0.02 1.61 -18.47
N GLU A 315 0.60 0.83 -19.38
CA GLU A 315 0.41 1.00 -20.84
C GLU A 315 -0.94 0.46 -21.32
N ILE A 316 -1.72 -0.15 -20.42
CA ILE A 316 -2.99 -0.78 -20.76
C ILE A 316 -4.09 0.28 -20.63
N PRO A 317 -4.74 0.68 -21.72
CA PRO A 317 -5.95 1.48 -21.62
C PRO A 317 -6.97 0.65 -20.83
N VAL A 318 -7.51 1.25 -19.76
CA VAL A 318 -8.57 0.62 -18.98
C VAL A 318 -9.81 0.59 -19.87
N GLY A 319 -9.99 -0.49 -20.59
CA GLY A 319 -11.14 -0.71 -21.47
C GLY A 319 -12.43 -0.92 -20.68
N LEU A 320 -13.56 -0.96 -21.39
CA LEU A 320 -14.86 -1.26 -20.82
C LEU A 320 -14.89 -2.62 -20.10
N ASP A 321 -13.98 -3.53 -20.42
CA ASP A 321 -13.81 -4.84 -19.77
C ASP A 321 -13.42 -4.73 -18.30
N ALA A 322 -12.83 -3.62 -17.88
CA ALA A 322 -12.49 -3.36 -16.48
C ALA A 322 -13.68 -2.85 -15.65
N VAL A 323 -14.77 -2.41 -16.28
CA VAL A 323 -15.95 -1.87 -15.58
C VAL A 323 -16.51 -2.83 -14.52
N PRO A 324 -16.68 -4.15 -14.76
CA PRO A 324 -17.14 -5.08 -13.74
C PRO A 324 -16.23 -5.11 -12.50
N TYR A 325 -14.90 -5.13 -12.70
CA TYR A 325 -13.92 -5.14 -11.60
C TYR A 325 -13.93 -3.83 -10.82
N LEU A 326 -14.03 -2.71 -11.50
CA LEU A 326 -14.11 -1.38 -10.89
C LEU A 326 -15.41 -1.21 -10.11
N THR A 327 -16.54 -1.75 -10.63
CA THR A 327 -17.83 -1.70 -9.95
C THR A 327 -17.83 -2.51 -8.65
N VAL A 328 -17.22 -3.70 -8.67
CA VAL A 328 -17.05 -4.51 -7.45
C VAL A 328 -16.19 -3.78 -6.43
N ASN A 329 -15.08 -3.17 -6.86
CA ASN A 329 -14.23 -2.39 -5.98
C ASN A 329 -14.94 -1.15 -5.44
N LEU A 330 -15.75 -0.47 -6.24
CA LEU A 330 -16.58 0.65 -5.79
C LEU A 330 -17.56 0.23 -4.69
N ALA A 331 -18.23 -0.90 -4.86
CA ALA A 331 -19.13 -1.46 -3.84
C ALA A 331 -18.36 -1.75 -2.55
N TRP A 332 -17.17 -2.34 -2.65
CA TRP A 332 -16.31 -2.63 -1.51
C TRP A 332 -15.82 -1.38 -0.78
N ILE A 333 -15.34 -0.39 -1.51
CA ILE A 333 -14.90 0.90 -0.93
C ILE A 333 -16.09 1.56 -0.23
N THR A 334 -17.26 1.57 -0.83
CA THR A 334 -18.47 2.15 -0.26
C THR A 334 -18.91 1.42 1.00
N LEU A 335 -18.92 0.08 0.97
CA LEU A 335 -19.26 -0.75 2.14
C LEU A 335 -18.19 -0.65 3.25
N ALA A 336 -16.92 -0.53 2.90
CA ALA A 336 -15.85 -0.31 3.86
C ALA A 336 -15.90 1.10 4.47
N ALA A 337 -16.35 2.11 3.72
CA ALA A 337 -16.55 3.46 4.22
C ALA A 337 -17.70 3.54 5.24
N ALA A 338 -18.76 2.75 5.07
CA ALA A 338 -19.91 2.78 5.95
C ALA A 338 -19.57 2.52 7.44
N PRO A 339 -18.79 1.48 7.81
CA PRO A 339 -18.38 1.25 9.20
C PRO A 339 -17.49 2.34 9.77
N THR A 340 -16.69 3.04 8.94
CA THR A 340 -15.77 4.08 9.42
C THR A 340 -16.50 5.27 10.04
N PHE A 341 -17.72 5.53 9.59
CA PHE A 341 -18.56 6.59 10.12
C PHE A 341 -19.28 6.19 11.43
N VAL A 342 -19.32 4.89 11.74
CA VAL A 342 -19.94 4.34 12.95
C VAL A 342 -18.90 4.10 14.06
N LEU A 343 -17.64 3.88 13.68
CA LEU A 343 -16.58 3.41 14.56
C LEU A 343 -15.85 4.57 15.23
N SER A 344 -16.29 4.93 16.41
CA SER A 344 -15.66 5.75 17.47
C SER A 344 -15.11 7.14 17.12
N LYS A 345 -15.45 8.12 17.96
CA LYS A 345 -14.97 9.51 17.94
C LYS A 345 -13.46 9.67 17.85
N LYS A 346 -12.68 8.72 18.40
CA LYS A 346 -11.24 8.84 18.53
C LYS A 346 -10.47 8.52 17.23
N TYR A 347 -11.01 7.61 16.41
CA TYR A 347 -10.29 7.08 15.24
C TYR A 347 -11.08 7.23 13.92
N GLY A 348 -12.30 7.78 13.98
CA GLY A 348 -13.13 7.93 12.76
C GLY A 348 -12.43 8.74 11.68
N TRP A 349 -11.78 9.84 12.04
CA TRP A 349 -11.03 10.68 11.12
C TRP A 349 -9.80 9.97 10.56
N PHE A 350 -9.08 9.20 11.38
CA PHE A 350 -7.95 8.42 10.95
C PHE A 350 -8.35 7.40 9.87
N ILE A 351 -9.44 6.68 10.11
CA ILE A 351 -9.95 5.68 9.18
C ILE A 351 -10.43 6.35 7.88
N PHE A 352 -11.11 7.49 7.99
CA PHE A 352 -11.56 8.26 6.83
C PHE A 352 -10.38 8.76 5.97
N GLY A 353 -9.32 9.25 6.60
CA GLY A 353 -8.12 9.69 5.87
C GLY A 353 -7.33 8.57 5.23
N TRP A 354 -7.48 7.34 5.72
CA TRP A 354 -6.83 6.16 5.13
C TRP A 354 -7.59 5.58 3.93
N MET A 355 -8.89 5.78 3.88
CA MET A 355 -9.75 5.36 2.75
C MET A 355 -9.66 6.31 1.58
#